data_9b8cf6f9e96afa3008096869ca3bc796
#
_entry.id   9b8cf6f9e96afa3008096869ca3bc796
#
_cell.length_a   1.000
_cell.length_b   1.000
_cell.length_c   1.000
_cell.angle_alpha   90.00
_cell.angle_beta   90.00
_cell.angle_gamma   90.00
#
_symmetry.space_group_name_H-M   'P 1'
#
loop_
_entity.id
_entity.type
_entity.pdbx_description
1 polymer ?
#
loop_
_entity_poly.entity_id
_entity_poly.type
_entity_poly.pdbx_seq_one_letter_code
_entity_poly.pdbx_strand_id
1 'polypeptide(L)'
;MFKNLTPRQIAIFCSGVLTLIILFILVILQLFSFYKFDFFVWPILFVLISTASYIVILFFLNKFIYRRIKLIYKIIHDKKVSLSKDKIPVKDIPEGALNDVSAEVDQWVKDQQTTIKNLQTLESYRRDFLGNVSHELKTPIFNIQGYVHTLLDGAIEDKQLSYKYLDRAAKNIERLQTIVEDLESISKLELGELVLEMSKFDIKLLTEEVFEELELLAEEKNIRLKFKEGASVGYNVFADREYIRQVLVNLINNSIKYGKEGGVSKVSFYNMENYILVEVADNGAGIEKQDLIRIFDRFYRVDKSRSRSAGGSGLGLSIVKHIIEAHHQSVN
;
A
#
# COMPACT_ATOMS: atom_id res chain seq x y z
N MET A 1 12.25 13.89 41.20
CA MET A 1 13.13 15.05 41.22
C MET A 1 14.33 14.97 40.26
N PHE A 2 14.67 13.82 39.67
CA PHE A 2 15.89 13.61 38.86
C PHE A 2 15.64 13.39 37.35
N LYS A 3 14.45 13.74 36.83
CA LYS A 3 14.01 13.31 35.48
C LYS A 3 14.73 13.97 34.28
N ASN A 4 15.47 15.07 34.48
CA ASN A 4 16.10 15.84 33.38
C ASN A 4 17.52 16.34 33.71
N LEU A 5 18.27 15.67 34.59
CA LEU A 5 19.61 16.09 34.95
C LEU A 5 20.63 15.51 33.98
N THR A 6 21.55 16.38 33.49
CA THR A 6 22.69 15.93 32.69
C THR A 6 23.66 15.11 33.55
N PRO A 7 24.49 14.21 32.95
CA PRO A 7 25.49 13.45 33.68
C PRO A 7 26.43 14.33 34.51
N ARG A 8 26.74 15.55 34.03
CA ARG A 8 27.54 16.55 34.77
C ARG A 8 26.83 17.06 36.02
N GLN A 9 25.53 17.36 35.92
CA GLN A 9 24.73 17.81 37.08
C GLN A 9 24.59 16.71 38.13
N ILE A 10 24.40 15.45 37.70
CA ILE A 10 24.36 14.31 38.60
C ILE A 10 25.72 14.13 39.32
N ALA A 11 26.83 14.23 38.54
CA ALA A 11 28.19 14.13 39.11
C ALA A 11 28.46 15.23 40.17
N ILE A 12 28.06 16.49 39.88
CA ILE A 12 28.18 17.61 40.82
C ILE A 12 27.36 17.34 42.09
N PHE A 13 26.12 16.91 41.96
CA PHE A 13 25.26 16.63 43.13
C PHE A 13 25.80 15.49 43.96
N CYS A 14 26.15 14.34 43.34
CA CYS A 14 26.69 13.18 44.06
C CYS A 14 28.04 13.47 44.70
N SER A 15 28.93 14.23 44.02
CA SER A 15 30.23 14.61 44.59
C SER A 15 30.04 15.53 45.82
N GLY A 16 29.11 16.48 45.75
CA GLY A 16 28.79 17.38 46.88
C GLY A 16 28.27 16.60 48.08
N VAL A 17 27.33 15.68 47.90
CA VAL A 17 26.83 14.81 48.99
C VAL A 17 27.94 13.96 49.58
N LEU A 18 28.76 13.31 48.76
CA LEU A 18 29.88 12.47 49.21
C LEU A 18 30.91 13.27 50.00
N THR A 19 31.23 14.47 49.54
CA THR A 19 32.18 15.40 50.20
C THR A 19 31.65 15.79 51.58
N LEU A 20 30.36 16.13 51.70
CA LEU A 20 29.74 16.48 52.96
C LEU A 20 29.77 15.30 53.95
N ILE A 21 29.51 14.07 53.49
CA ILE A 21 29.58 12.87 54.34
C ILE A 21 31.01 12.65 54.83
N ILE A 22 32.01 12.75 53.97
CA ILE A 22 33.41 12.54 54.36
C ILE A 22 33.84 13.62 55.33
N LEU A 23 33.50 14.90 55.11
CA LEU A 23 33.83 15.96 56.04
C LEU A 23 33.14 15.75 57.40
N PHE A 24 31.91 15.33 57.41
CA PHE A 24 31.20 15.00 58.65
C PHE A 24 31.89 13.91 59.45
N ILE A 25 32.34 12.85 58.78
CA ILE A 25 33.13 11.78 59.40
C ILE A 25 34.44 12.32 59.99
N LEU A 26 35.16 13.20 59.22
CA LEU A 26 36.42 13.79 59.68
C LEU A 26 36.20 14.70 60.91
N VAL A 27 35.11 15.46 60.97
CA VAL A 27 34.74 16.28 62.16
C VAL A 27 34.51 15.39 63.38
N ILE A 28 33.77 14.27 63.20
CA ILE A 28 33.58 13.31 64.31
C ILE A 28 34.90 12.75 64.84
N LEU A 29 35.78 12.31 63.91
CA LEU A 29 37.11 11.80 64.27
C LEU A 29 37.97 12.84 64.98
N GLN A 30 37.86 14.13 64.63
CA GLN A 30 38.52 15.22 65.34
C GLN A 30 37.96 15.46 66.73
N LEU A 31 36.61 15.36 66.94
CA LEU A 31 35.96 15.46 68.24
C LEU A 31 36.40 14.38 69.18
N PHE A 32 36.63 13.14 68.68
CA PHE A 32 37.17 12.03 69.48
C PHE A 32 38.70 12.07 69.69
N SER A 33 39.38 13.19 69.34
CA SER A 33 40.82 13.46 69.46
C SER A 33 41.73 12.48 68.71
N PHE A 34 41.22 11.75 67.71
CA PHE A 34 42.06 10.88 66.89
C PHE A 34 42.96 11.65 65.92
N TYR A 35 42.53 12.85 65.48
CA TYR A 35 43.31 13.74 64.61
C TYR A 35 43.04 15.20 64.95
N LYS A 36 44.07 16.06 64.92
CA LYS A 36 43.95 17.52 65.05
C LYS A 36 44.41 18.16 63.74
N PHE A 37 43.47 18.88 63.09
CA PHE A 37 43.78 19.64 61.88
C PHE A 37 43.69 21.13 62.23
N ASP A 38 44.67 21.93 61.68
CA ASP A 38 44.61 23.38 61.75
C ASP A 38 43.46 23.91 60.89
N PHE A 39 42.90 25.03 61.28
CA PHE A 39 41.74 25.63 60.61
C PHE A 39 41.95 25.81 59.10
N PHE A 40 43.17 26.14 58.65
CA PHE A 40 43.51 26.31 57.24
C PHE A 40 43.54 25.02 56.41
N VAL A 41 43.60 23.88 56.96
CA VAL A 41 43.65 22.59 56.28
C VAL A 41 42.27 22.18 55.78
N TRP A 42 41.18 22.59 56.44
CA TRP A 42 39.82 22.20 56.13
C TRP A 42 39.36 22.66 54.73
N PRO A 43 39.53 23.90 54.28
CA PRO A 43 39.15 24.32 52.93
C PRO A 43 39.99 23.62 51.83
N ILE A 44 41.27 23.31 52.09
CA ILE A 44 42.13 22.59 51.16
C ILE A 44 41.62 21.14 51.00
N LEU A 45 41.31 20.48 52.10
CA LEU A 45 40.75 19.14 52.11
C LEU A 45 39.40 19.09 51.43
N PHE A 46 38.55 20.08 51.64
CA PHE A 46 37.22 20.18 50.95
C PHE A 46 37.41 20.25 49.44
N VAL A 47 38.21 21.11 48.92
CA VAL A 47 38.49 21.28 47.49
C VAL A 47 39.05 19.99 46.90
N LEU A 48 40.02 19.39 47.58
CA LEU A 48 40.72 18.19 47.09
C LEU A 48 39.78 16.97 47.02
N ILE A 49 38.99 16.73 48.07
CA ILE A 49 38.04 15.63 48.15
C ILE A 49 36.89 15.85 47.13
N SER A 50 36.36 17.08 47.03
CA SER A 50 35.30 17.43 46.08
C SER A 50 35.74 17.20 44.63
N THR A 51 36.95 17.69 44.29
CA THR A 51 37.52 17.55 42.93
C THR A 51 37.76 16.08 42.60
N ALA A 52 38.37 15.32 43.51
CA ALA A 52 38.61 13.90 43.30
C ALA A 52 37.32 13.11 43.14
N SER A 53 36.33 13.33 44.02
CA SER A 53 35.00 12.69 43.94
C SER A 53 34.31 13.03 42.62
N TYR A 54 34.35 14.30 42.19
CA TYR A 54 33.73 14.71 40.93
C TYR A 54 34.32 14.00 39.71
N ILE A 55 35.66 13.95 39.62
CA ILE A 55 36.36 13.27 38.52
C ILE A 55 36.02 11.77 38.49
N VAL A 56 36.04 11.10 39.64
CA VAL A 56 35.73 9.66 39.73
C VAL A 56 34.30 9.37 39.34
N ILE A 57 33.34 10.14 39.85
CA ILE A 57 31.91 9.94 39.53
C ILE A 57 31.66 10.21 38.08
N LEU A 58 32.20 11.30 37.52
CA LEU A 58 32.04 11.66 36.09
C LEU A 58 32.62 10.56 35.21
N PHE A 59 33.80 10.02 35.54
CA PHE A 59 34.43 8.93 34.79
C PHE A 59 33.55 7.67 34.76
N PHE A 60 33.03 7.26 35.92
CA PHE A 60 32.17 6.08 35.99
C PHE A 60 30.82 6.30 35.28
N LEU A 61 30.19 7.45 35.44
CA LEU A 61 28.96 7.77 34.78
C LEU A 61 29.11 7.76 33.23
N ASN A 62 30.14 8.44 32.72
CA ASN A 62 30.39 8.47 31.28
C ASN A 62 30.68 7.06 30.74
N LYS A 63 31.55 6.28 31.42
CA LYS A 63 31.88 4.92 31.00
C LYS A 63 30.68 3.97 31.05
N PHE A 64 29.83 4.07 32.07
CA PHE A 64 28.63 3.24 32.21
C PHE A 64 27.55 3.58 31.20
N ILE A 65 27.24 4.88 31.04
CA ILE A 65 26.22 5.36 30.13
C ILE A 65 26.65 5.06 28.69
N TYR A 66 27.91 5.40 28.33
CA TYR A 66 28.46 5.16 27.00
C TYR A 66 28.39 3.68 26.60
N ARG A 67 28.74 2.76 27.52
CA ARG A 67 28.69 1.32 27.25
C ARG A 67 27.26 0.82 27.00
N ARG A 68 26.28 1.33 27.74
CA ARG A 68 24.87 0.97 27.58
C ARG A 68 24.28 1.51 26.27
N ILE A 69 24.55 2.75 25.95
CA ILE A 69 24.09 3.39 24.71
C ILE A 69 24.72 2.72 23.50
N LYS A 70 26.02 2.43 23.51
CA LYS A 70 26.70 1.70 22.42
C LYS A 70 26.04 0.35 22.14
N LEU A 71 25.56 -0.33 23.17
CA LEU A 71 24.90 -1.64 23.03
C LEU A 71 23.51 -1.51 22.39
N ILE A 72 22.72 -0.50 22.78
CA ILE A 72 21.41 -0.19 22.19
C ILE A 72 21.56 0.21 20.73
N TYR A 73 22.50 1.12 20.44
CA TYR A 73 22.83 1.55 19.10
C TYR A 73 23.23 0.38 18.20
N LYS A 74 24.08 -0.51 18.70
CA LYS A 74 24.49 -1.70 17.95
C LYS A 74 23.29 -2.60 17.61
N ILE A 75 22.37 -2.82 18.53
CA ILE A 75 21.16 -3.66 18.29
C ILE A 75 20.26 -3.03 17.22
N ILE A 76 20.07 -1.70 17.25
CA ILE A 76 19.26 -0.98 16.28
C ILE A 76 19.92 -1.01 14.89
N HIS A 77 21.22 -0.76 14.87
CA HIS A 77 22.01 -0.74 13.62
C HIS A 77 22.11 -2.13 12.97
N ASP A 78 22.38 -3.18 13.74
CA ASP A 78 22.43 -4.56 13.23
C ASP A 78 21.07 -5.02 12.64
N LYS A 79 19.95 -4.60 13.21
CA LYS A 79 18.62 -4.85 12.63
C LYS A 79 18.36 -4.06 11.36
N LYS A 80 18.84 -2.81 11.28
CA LYS A 80 18.71 -1.98 10.06
C LYS A 80 19.54 -2.56 8.91
N VAL A 81 20.76 -3.01 9.20
CA VAL A 81 21.67 -3.62 8.21
C VAL A 81 21.18 -4.99 7.74
N SER A 82 20.46 -5.76 8.56
CA SER A 82 19.86 -7.04 8.11
C SER A 82 18.72 -6.86 7.10
N LEU A 83 18.11 -5.68 7.05
CA LEU A 83 17.04 -5.29 6.11
C LEU A 83 17.57 -4.54 4.87
N SER A 84 18.78 -3.98 4.95
CA SER A 84 19.45 -3.25 3.86
C SER A 84 20.71 -4.02 3.44
N LYS A 85 20.91 -4.22 2.12
CA LYS A 85 22.08 -4.92 1.56
C LYS A 85 23.40 -4.17 1.74
N ASP A 86 23.40 -2.97 2.28
CA ASP A 86 24.60 -2.13 2.43
C ASP A 86 25.19 -2.26 3.83
N LYS A 87 26.34 -2.92 3.93
CA LYS A 87 27.15 -2.99 5.15
C LYS A 87 27.90 -1.67 5.34
N ILE A 88 27.36 -0.76 6.14
CA ILE A 88 28.07 0.45 6.57
C ILE A 88 28.89 0.09 7.82
N PRO A 89 30.21 0.29 7.83
CA PRO A 89 31.04 -0.01 9.01
C PRO A 89 30.67 0.94 10.15
N VAL A 90 30.49 0.37 11.35
CA VAL A 90 30.25 1.11 12.61
C VAL A 90 31.51 1.90 12.93
N LYS A 91 31.53 3.19 12.59
CA LYS A 91 32.60 4.12 13.00
C LYS A 91 32.45 4.47 14.49
N ASP A 92 33.55 4.70 15.18
CA ASP A 92 33.54 5.09 16.60
C ASP A 92 32.60 6.29 16.83
N ILE A 93 31.74 6.14 17.85
CA ILE A 93 30.69 7.13 18.19
C ILE A 93 31.36 8.31 18.92
N PRO A 94 31.31 9.54 18.42
CA PRO A 94 31.85 10.73 19.09
C PRO A 94 31.08 11.05 20.39
N GLU A 95 31.69 11.75 21.33
CA GLU A 95 31.10 12.11 22.64
C GLU A 95 29.84 13.01 22.57
N GLY A 96 29.45 13.51 21.39
CA GLY A 96 28.22 14.29 21.14
C GLY A 96 27.01 13.47 20.67
N ALA A 97 27.16 12.17 20.44
CA ALA A 97 26.22 11.32 19.72
C ALA A 97 24.92 10.94 20.46
N LEU A 98 24.70 11.39 21.70
CA LEU A 98 23.46 11.11 22.43
C LEU A 98 22.22 11.73 21.75
N ASN A 99 22.37 12.93 21.20
CA ASN A 99 21.28 13.60 20.45
C ASN A 99 21.06 12.94 19.09
N ASP A 100 22.13 12.50 18.43
CA ASP A 100 22.09 11.84 17.13
C ASP A 100 21.44 10.45 17.28
N VAL A 101 21.78 9.69 18.33
CA VAL A 101 21.13 8.39 18.66
C VAL A 101 19.63 8.57 18.95
N SER A 102 19.24 9.62 19.66
CA SER A 102 17.81 9.88 19.92
C SER A 102 17.06 10.18 18.64
N ALA A 103 17.62 11.00 17.75
CA ALA A 103 17.01 11.30 16.45
C ALA A 103 16.92 10.06 15.54
N GLU A 104 17.93 9.19 15.57
CA GLU A 104 17.94 7.95 14.80
C GLU A 104 16.91 6.93 15.32
N VAL A 105 16.75 6.83 16.65
CA VAL A 105 15.70 6.02 17.27
C VAL A 105 14.31 6.54 16.93
N ASP A 106 14.10 7.86 17.00
CA ASP A 106 12.81 8.47 16.64
C ASP A 106 12.47 8.23 15.15
N GLN A 107 13.46 8.33 14.28
CA GLN A 107 13.26 8.02 12.86
C GLN A 107 12.94 6.54 12.66
N TRP A 108 13.66 5.63 13.31
CA TRP A 108 13.39 4.20 13.23
C TRP A 108 11.99 3.84 13.74
N VAL A 109 11.53 4.46 14.84
CA VAL A 109 10.17 4.27 15.36
C VAL A 109 9.12 4.73 14.34
N LYS A 110 9.32 5.88 13.69
CA LYS A 110 8.43 6.37 12.63
C LYS A 110 8.39 5.42 11.43
N ASP A 111 9.55 4.93 11.00
CA ASP A 111 9.66 3.98 9.88
C ASP A 111 8.94 2.65 10.23
N GLN A 112 9.09 2.15 11.47
CA GLN A 112 8.38 0.96 11.94
C GLN A 112 6.86 1.19 12.00
N GLN A 113 6.41 2.34 12.51
CA GLN A 113 4.99 2.68 12.55
C GLN A 113 4.39 2.75 11.13
N THR A 114 5.13 3.34 10.19
CA THR A 114 4.72 3.39 8.78
C THR A 114 4.64 1.99 8.18
N THR A 115 5.63 1.13 8.44
CA THR A 115 5.64 -0.26 7.98
C THR A 115 4.46 -1.06 8.56
N ILE A 116 4.20 -0.94 9.86
CA ILE A 116 3.05 -1.59 10.52
C ILE A 116 1.74 -1.10 9.91
N LYS A 117 1.59 0.20 9.71
CA LYS A 117 0.39 0.78 9.08
C LYS A 117 0.19 0.25 7.67
N ASN A 118 1.26 0.17 6.88
CA ASN A 118 1.20 -0.38 5.52
C ASN A 118 0.80 -1.86 5.52
N LEU A 119 1.36 -2.66 6.44
CA LEU A 119 1.00 -4.08 6.60
C LEU A 119 -0.47 -4.24 7.01
N GLN A 120 -0.96 -3.43 7.94
CA GLN A 120 -2.37 -3.44 8.36
C GLN A 120 -3.30 -3.05 7.20
N THR A 121 -2.91 -2.05 6.42
CA THR A 121 -3.65 -1.64 5.21
C THR A 121 -3.69 -2.77 4.19
N LEU A 122 -2.56 -3.43 3.94
CA LEU A 122 -2.47 -4.57 3.02
C LEU A 122 -3.32 -5.76 3.51
N GLU A 123 -3.29 -6.05 4.83
CA GLU A 123 -4.11 -7.11 5.43
C GLU A 123 -5.61 -6.81 5.29
N SER A 124 -6.03 -5.56 5.59
CA SER A 124 -7.42 -5.13 5.40
C SER A 124 -7.83 -5.27 3.93
N TYR A 125 -7.00 -4.80 3.02
CA TYR A 125 -7.23 -4.90 1.58
C TYR A 125 -7.41 -6.37 1.12
N ARG A 126 -6.54 -7.27 1.59
CA ARG A 126 -6.64 -8.71 1.30
C ARG A 126 -7.93 -9.33 1.85
N ARG A 127 -8.33 -8.93 3.07
CA ARG A 127 -9.57 -9.41 3.70
C ARG A 127 -10.80 -8.96 2.92
N ASP A 128 -10.84 -7.68 2.55
CA ASP A 128 -11.94 -7.09 1.77
C ASP A 128 -12.01 -7.73 0.37
N PHE A 129 -10.87 -7.98 -0.26
CA PHE A 129 -10.77 -8.68 -1.54
C PHE A 129 -11.41 -10.08 -1.45
N LEU A 130 -10.98 -10.91 -0.48
CA LEU A 130 -11.53 -12.27 -0.30
C LEU A 130 -13.03 -12.24 0.04
N GLY A 131 -13.47 -11.26 0.83
CA GLY A 131 -14.89 -11.06 1.15
C GLY A 131 -15.71 -10.75 -0.10
N ASN A 132 -15.22 -9.83 -0.94
CA ASN A 132 -15.88 -9.44 -2.19
C ASN A 132 -15.91 -10.59 -3.20
N VAL A 133 -14.79 -11.31 -3.40
CA VAL A 133 -14.72 -12.51 -4.24
C VAL A 133 -15.78 -13.53 -3.81
N SER A 134 -15.83 -13.85 -2.51
CA SER A 134 -16.79 -14.81 -1.97
C SER A 134 -18.23 -14.37 -2.24
N HIS A 135 -18.52 -13.08 -2.09
CA HIS A 135 -19.86 -12.55 -2.33
C HIS A 135 -20.25 -12.57 -3.82
N GLU A 136 -19.34 -12.17 -4.72
CA GLU A 136 -19.60 -12.13 -6.17
C GLU A 136 -19.71 -13.54 -6.77
N LEU A 137 -19.04 -14.55 -6.19
CA LEU A 137 -19.21 -15.96 -6.59
C LEU A 137 -20.47 -16.59 -6.02
N LYS A 138 -20.83 -16.30 -4.76
CA LYS A 138 -22.04 -16.89 -4.11
C LYS A 138 -23.33 -16.54 -4.84
N THR A 139 -23.47 -15.30 -5.28
CA THR A 139 -24.71 -14.80 -5.90
C THR A 139 -25.10 -15.60 -7.16
N PRO A 140 -24.26 -15.76 -8.19
CA PRO A 140 -24.60 -16.57 -9.36
C PRO A 140 -24.78 -18.06 -9.02
N ILE A 141 -24.00 -18.62 -8.08
CA ILE A 141 -24.14 -20.01 -7.63
C ILE A 141 -25.55 -20.25 -7.05
N PHE A 142 -26.00 -19.37 -6.13
CA PHE A 142 -27.34 -19.51 -5.55
C PHE A 142 -28.46 -19.31 -6.57
N ASN A 143 -28.26 -18.41 -7.55
CA ASN A 143 -29.22 -18.23 -8.63
C ASN A 143 -29.33 -19.49 -9.49
N ILE A 144 -28.20 -20.08 -9.91
CA ILE A 144 -28.18 -21.35 -10.67
C ILE A 144 -28.88 -22.44 -9.88
N GLN A 145 -28.52 -22.59 -8.59
CA GLN A 145 -29.14 -23.58 -7.71
C GLN A 145 -30.68 -23.39 -7.62
N GLY A 146 -31.13 -22.15 -7.45
CA GLY A 146 -32.54 -21.82 -7.39
C GLY A 146 -33.26 -22.16 -8.71
N TYR A 147 -32.68 -21.84 -9.87
CA TYR A 147 -33.27 -22.18 -11.16
C TYR A 147 -33.33 -23.68 -11.39
N VAL A 148 -32.27 -24.42 -11.03
CA VAL A 148 -32.26 -25.89 -11.13
C VAL A 148 -33.30 -26.52 -10.21
N HIS A 149 -33.44 -26.07 -8.95
CA HIS A 149 -34.47 -26.56 -8.05
C HIS A 149 -35.89 -26.29 -8.57
N THR A 150 -36.13 -25.08 -9.10
CA THR A 150 -37.45 -24.75 -9.69
C THR A 150 -37.79 -25.65 -10.86
N LEU A 151 -36.80 -26.03 -11.68
CA LEU A 151 -37.01 -26.99 -12.78
C LEU A 151 -37.34 -28.38 -12.26
N LEU A 152 -36.60 -28.84 -11.22
CA LEU A 152 -36.84 -30.16 -10.60
C LEU A 152 -38.21 -30.24 -9.89
N ASP A 153 -38.71 -29.14 -9.33
CA ASP A 153 -40.00 -29.02 -8.65
C ASP A 153 -41.21 -28.97 -9.60
N GLY A 154 -40.97 -29.25 -10.91
CA GLY A 154 -42.03 -29.43 -11.90
C GLY A 154 -42.04 -28.38 -13.02
N ALA A 155 -41.28 -27.29 -12.92
CA ALA A 155 -41.21 -26.28 -14.01
C ALA A 155 -40.58 -26.83 -15.31
N ILE A 156 -39.96 -28.01 -15.27
CA ILE A 156 -39.42 -28.70 -16.46
C ILE A 156 -40.50 -29.15 -17.44
N GLU A 157 -41.72 -29.38 -16.95
CA GLU A 157 -42.86 -29.79 -17.78
C GLU A 157 -43.41 -28.66 -18.65
N ASP A 158 -43.24 -27.40 -18.23
CA ASP A 158 -43.59 -26.23 -19.02
C ASP A 158 -42.38 -25.80 -19.89
N LYS A 159 -42.51 -25.97 -21.20
CA LYS A 159 -41.43 -25.64 -22.16
C LYS A 159 -40.97 -24.19 -22.09
N GLN A 160 -41.88 -23.23 -21.88
CA GLN A 160 -41.51 -21.83 -21.83
C GLN A 160 -40.74 -21.48 -20.55
N LEU A 161 -41.23 -21.98 -19.40
CA LEU A 161 -40.56 -21.81 -18.11
C LEU A 161 -39.23 -22.54 -18.07
N SER A 162 -39.19 -23.78 -18.58
CA SER A 162 -37.96 -24.57 -18.66
C SER A 162 -36.88 -23.84 -19.45
N TYR A 163 -37.17 -23.38 -20.66
CA TYR A 163 -36.21 -22.61 -21.46
C TYR A 163 -35.74 -21.35 -20.76
N LYS A 164 -36.67 -20.60 -20.14
CA LYS A 164 -36.35 -19.35 -19.42
C LYS A 164 -35.42 -19.60 -18.24
N TYR A 165 -35.61 -20.66 -17.46
CA TYR A 165 -34.72 -20.95 -16.30
C TYR A 165 -33.38 -21.51 -16.74
N LEU A 166 -33.33 -22.34 -17.80
CA LEU A 166 -32.09 -22.83 -18.37
C LEU A 166 -31.24 -21.66 -18.95
N ASP A 167 -31.86 -20.74 -19.69
CA ASP A 167 -31.17 -19.53 -20.21
C ASP A 167 -30.60 -18.66 -19.08
N ARG A 168 -31.38 -18.47 -17.99
CA ARG A 168 -30.90 -17.74 -16.81
C ARG A 168 -29.76 -18.45 -16.10
N ALA A 169 -29.82 -19.80 -16.01
CA ALA A 169 -28.72 -20.57 -15.44
C ALA A 169 -27.48 -20.48 -16.29
N ALA A 170 -27.58 -20.59 -17.63
CA ALA A 170 -26.48 -20.43 -18.56
C ALA A 170 -25.81 -19.06 -18.42
N LYS A 171 -26.59 -17.97 -18.41
CA LYS A 171 -26.07 -16.61 -18.20
C LYS A 171 -25.32 -16.42 -16.86
N ASN A 172 -25.75 -17.12 -15.80
CA ASN A 172 -25.02 -17.06 -14.52
C ASN A 172 -23.74 -17.89 -14.54
N ILE A 173 -23.67 -18.97 -15.34
CA ILE A 173 -22.44 -19.75 -15.56
C ILE A 173 -21.42 -18.89 -16.34
N GLU A 174 -21.83 -18.25 -17.43
CA GLU A 174 -20.98 -17.33 -18.21
C GLU A 174 -20.43 -16.20 -17.32
N ARG A 175 -21.28 -15.65 -16.45
CA ARG A 175 -20.84 -14.64 -15.48
C ARG A 175 -19.79 -15.19 -14.49
N LEU A 176 -19.98 -16.42 -13.98
CA LEU A 176 -19.00 -17.07 -13.12
C LEU A 176 -17.67 -17.26 -13.81
N GLN A 177 -17.70 -17.70 -15.07
CA GLN A 177 -16.51 -17.86 -15.87
C GLN A 177 -15.75 -16.53 -16.02
N THR A 178 -16.43 -15.44 -16.38
CA THR A 178 -15.82 -14.09 -16.46
C THR A 178 -15.18 -13.67 -15.12
N ILE A 179 -15.85 -13.93 -13.98
CA ILE A 179 -15.27 -13.59 -12.67
C ILE A 179 -13.99 -14.38 -12.40
N VAL A 180 -13.96 -15.66 -12.75
CA VAL A 180 -12.76 -16.50 -12.57
C VAL A 180 -11.62 -16.02 -13.46
N GLU A 181 -11.88 -15.73 -14.74
CA GLU A 181 -10.91 -15.19 -15.69
C GLU A 181 -10.34 -13.83 -15.22
N ASP A 182 -11.19 -12.92 -14.73
CA ASP A 182 -10.80 -11.66 -14.11
C ASP A 182 -9.87 -11.87 -12.90
N LEU A 183 -10.20 -12.85 -12.03
CA LEU A 183 -9.39 -13.17 -10.85
C LEU A 183 -8.04 -13.78 -11.21
N GLU A 184 -7.97 -14.65 -12.20
CA GLU A 184 -6.71 -15.20 -12.71
C GLU A 184 -5.82 -14.09 -13.29
N SER A 185 -6.40 -13.18 -14.07
CA SER A 185 -5.70 -12.02 -14.63
C SER A 185 -5.10 -11.15 -13.51
N ILE A 186 -5.91 -10.83 -12.48
CA ILE A 186 -5.43 -10.03 -11.33
C ILE A 186 -4.32 -10.77 -10.57
N SER A 187 -4.48 -12.09 -10.35
CA SER A 187 -3.47 -12.88 -9.63
C SER A 187 -2.12 -12.87 -10.33
N LYS A 188 -2.10 -13.07 -11.65
CA LYS A 188 -0.87 -13.00 -12.46
C LYS A 188 -0.22 -11.62 -12.43
N LEU A 189 -1.04 -10.57 -12.49
CA LEU A 189 -0.58 -9.17 -12.43
C LEU A 189 0.02 -8.82 -11.05
N GLU A 190 -0.54 -9.32 -9.95
CA GLU A 190 -0.05 -9.04 -8.57
C GLU A 190 1.26 -9.73 -8.23
N LEU A 191 1.45 -10.94 -8.71
CA LEU A 191 2.67 -11.70 -8.44
C LEU A 191 3.89 -11.13 -9.17
N GLY A 192 3.71 -10.14 -10.05
CA GLY A 192 4.77 -9.64 -10.91
C GLY A 192 5.29 -10.70 -11.89
N GLU A 193 4.54 -11.79 -12.06
CA GLU A 193 4.87 -12.90 -12.96
C GLU A 193 4.43 -12.61 -14.41
N LEU A 194 3.91 -11.39 -14.64
CA LEU A 194 3.48 -11.00 -15.97
C LEU A 194 4.69 -10.81 -16.88
N VAL A 195 4.97 -11.80 -17.69
CA VAL A 195 5.93 -11.70 -18.79
C VAL A 195 5.17 -11.13 -19.98
N LEU A 196 5.38 -9.83 -20.27
CA LEU A 196 4.75 -9.17 -21.42
C LEU A 196 5.41 -9.65 -22.72
N GLU A 197 4.61 -10.12 -23.66
CA GLU A 197 5.04 -10.47 -25.02
C GLU A 197 4.96 -9.23 -25.92
N MET A 198 5.96 -8.36 -25.79
CA MET A 198 5.99 -7.07 -26.48
C MET A 198 6.14 -7.24 -27.99
N SER A 199 5.20 -6.72 -28.76
CA SER A 199 5.18 -6.76 -30.24
C SER A 199 4.75 -5.42 -30.85
N LYS A 200 5.05 -5.24 -32.14
CA LYS A 200 4.57 -4.07 -32.90
C LYS A 200 3.26 -4.42 -33.60
N PHE A 201 2.24 -3.61 -33.38
CA PHE A 201 0.94 -3.76 -34.06
C PHE A 201 0.25 -2.40 -34.25
N ASP A 202 -0.72 -2.34 -35.14
CA ASP A 202 -1.54 -1.15 -35.34
C ASP A 202 -2.70 -1.15 -34.32
N ILE A 203 -2.75 -0.12 -33.47
CA ILE A 203 -3.75 0.02 -32.41
C ILE A 203 -5.17 0.23 -32.98
N LYS A 204 -5.28 0.80 -34.18
CA LYS A 204 -6.59 0.98 -34.85
C LYS A 204 -7.14 -0.36 -35.31
N LEU A 205 -6.33 -1.16 -36.00
CA LEU A 205 -6.74 -2.52 -36.45
C LEU A 205 -7.16 -3.38 -35.25
N LEU A 206 -6.41 -3.34 -34.16
CA LEU A 206 -6.80 -4.04 -32.93
C LEU A 206 -8.15 -3.53 -32.37
N THR A 207 -8.41 -2.23 -32.46
CA THR A 207 -9.68 -1.65 -32.00
C THR A 207 -10.83 -2.06 -32.92
N GLU A 208 -10.60 -2.19 -34.22
CA GLU A 208 -11.60 -2.71 -35.19
C GLU A 208 -11.99 -4.15 -34.84
N GLU A 209 -11.03 -5.01 -34.57
CA GLU A 209 -11.30 -6.39 -34.09
C GLU A 209 -12.16 -6.41 -32.83
N VAL A 210 -11.87 -5.51 -31.86
CA VAL A 210 -12.67 -5.40 -30.61
C VAL A 210 -14.07 -4.84 -30.91
N PHE A 211 -14.23 -3.96 -31.89
CA PHE A 211 -15.56 -3.49 -32.31
C PHE A 211 -16.40 -4.62 -32.90
N GLU A 212 -15.81 -5.46 -33.75
CA GLU A 212 -16.47 -6.64 -34.31
C GLU A 212 -16.89 -7.63 -33.20
N GLU A 213 -16.00 -7.89 -32.22
CA GLU A 213 -16.29 -8.77 -31.07
C GLU A 213 -17.48 -8.26 -30.24
N LEU A 214 -17.62 -6.95 -30.05
CA LEU A 214 -18.62 -6.33 -29.19
C LEU A 214 -19.86 -5.84 -29.97
N GLU A 215 -19.94 -6.06 -31.28
CA GLU A 215 -21.00 -5.54 -32.16
C GLU A 215 -22.40 -5.98 -31.67
N LEU A 216 -22.61 -7.28 -31.45
CA LEU A 216 -23.90 -7.81 -30.98
C LEU A 216 -24.35 -7.18 -29.66
N LEU A 217 -23.40 -6.99 -28.71
CA LEU A 217 -23.69 -6.38 -27.41
C LEU A 217 -24.06 -4.89 -27.56
N ALA A 218 -23.43 -4.21 -28.49
CA ALA A 218 -23.72 -2.82 -28.81
C ALA A 218 -25.09 -2.67 -29.51
N GLU A 219 -25.41 -3.57 -30.42
CA GLU A 219 -26.71 -3.61 -31.11
C GLU A 219 -27.88 -3.87 -30.14
N GLU A 220 -27.75 -4.80 -29.18
CA GLU A 220 -28.76 -5.08 -28.13
C GLU A 220 -29.16 -3.80 -27.38
N LYS A 221 -28.24 -2.82 -27.24
CA LYS A 221 -28.48 -1.54 -26.56
C LYS A 221 -28.65 -0.37 -27.52
N ASN A 222 -28.67 -0.60 -28.83
CA ASN A 222 -28.69 0.42 -29.86
C ASN A 222 -27.54 1.43 -29.75
N ILE A 223 -26.35 0.99 -29.27
CA ILE A 223 -25.16 1.85 -29.14
C ILE A 223 -24.29 1.68 -30.37
N ARG A 224 -23.88 2.82 -30.93
CA ARG A 224 -22.99 2.84 -32.10
C ARG A 224 -21.54 2.94 -31.69
N LEU A 225 -20.72 1.95 -32.06
CA LEU A 225 -19.28 1.97 -31.95
C LEU A 225 -18.68 2.70 -33.14
N LYS A 226 -17.83 3.69 -32.93
CA LYS A 226 -17.16 4.40 -34.01
C LYS A 226 -15.86 5.08 -33.57
N PHE A 227 -15.02 5.36 -34.51
CA PHE A 227 -13.89 6.26 -34.30
C PHE A 227 -14.35 7.72 -34.30
N LYS A 228 -13.63 8.56 -33.58
CA LYS A 228 -13.85 10.02 -33.57
C LYS A 228 -13.31 10.62 -34.86
N GLU A 229 -14.09 11.48 -35.51
CA GLU A 229 -13.67 12.18 -36.71
C GLU A 229 -12.43 13.05 -36.45
N GLY A 230 -11.44 12.98 -37.33
CA GLY A 230 -10.18 13.72 -37.22
C GLY A 230 -9.16 13.10 -36.22
N ALA A 231 -9.50 12.02 -35.51
CA ALA A 231 -8.62 11.34 -34.54
C ALA A 231 -8.65 9.81 -34.71
N SER A 232 -8.76 9.34 -35.98
CA SER A 232 -8.89 7.93 -36.35
C SER A 232 -7.71 7.39 -37.18
N VAL A 233 -6.59 8.09 -37.17
CA VAL A 233 -5.37 7.63 -37.84
C VAL A 233 -4.82 6.43 -37.03
N GLY A 234 -4.45 5.35 -37.76
CA GLY A 234 -3.79 4.19 -37.13
C GLY A 234 -2.34 4.51 -36.76
N TYR A 235 -1.91 3.98 -35.64
CA TYR A 235 -0.54 4.11 -35.14
C TYR A 235 0.03 2.77 -34.77
N ASN A 236 1.27 2.50 -35.17
CA ASN A 236 2.01 1.36 -34.66
C ASN A 236 2.49 1.62 -33.24
N VAL A 237 2.08 0.77 -32.31
CA VAL A 237 2.50 0.77 -30.90
C VAL A 237 3.37 -0.44 -30.61
N PHE A 238 4.22 -0.35 -29.57
CA PHE A 238 5.03 -1.46 -29.07
C PHE A 238 4.54 -1.83 -27.67
N ALA A 239 3.76 -2.90 -27.61
CA ALA A 239 3.09 -3.36 -26.38
C ALA A 239 2.76 -4.84 -26.49
N ASP A 240 2.24 -5.43 -25.41
CA ASP A 240 1.63 -6.75 -25.48
C ASP A 240 0.21 -6.63 -26.09
N ARG A 241 0.05 -7.25 -27.28
CA ARG A 241 -1.17 -7.11 -28.08
C ARG A 241 -2.40 -7.67 -27.35
N GLU A 242 -2.27 -8.82 -26.70
CA GLU A 242 -3.40 -9.46 -26.04
C GLU A 242 -3.84 -8.71 -24.79
N TYR A 243 -2.89 -8.22 -23.99
CA TYR A 243 -3.24 -7.37 -22.84
C TYR A 243 -3.81 -6.01 -23.25
N ILE A 244 -3.33 -5.40 -24.32
CA ILE A 244 -3.95 -4.16 -24.85
C ILE A 244 -5.35 -4.46 -25.41
N ARG A 245 -5.57 -5.61 -26.07
CA ARG A 245 -6.90 -6.05 -26.47
C ARG A 245 -7.83 -6.14 -25.26
N GLN A 246 -7.38 -6.76 -24.18
CA GLN A 246 -8.16 -6.87 -22.92
C GLN A 246 -8.49 -5.49 -22.33
N VAL A 247 -7.56 -4.53 -22.39
CA VAL A 247 -7.83 -3.13 -21.99
C VAL A 247 -8.95 -2.52 -22.83
N LEU A 248 -8.87 -2.64 -24.16
CA LEU A 248 -9.87 -2.10 -25.07
C LEU A 248 -11.25 -2.74 -24.86
N VAL A 249 -11.29 -4.08 -24.74
CA VAL A 249 -12.53 -4.81 -24.43
C VAL A 249 -13.17 -4.31 -23.14
N ASN A 250 -12.39 -4.17 -22.06
CA ASN A 250 -12.90 -3.68 -20.78
C ASN A 250 -13.45 -2.26 -20.87
N LEU A 251 -12.75 -1.34 -21.54
CA LEU A 251 -13.17 0.05 -21.66
C LEU A 251 -14.40 0.19 -22.57
N ILE A 252 -14.40 -0.45 -23.73
CA ILE A 252 -15.50 -0.37 -24.69
C ILE A 252 -16.74 -1.08 -24.15
N ASN A 253 -16.59 -2.25 -23.51
CA ASN A 253 -17.69 -2.93 -22.84
C ASN A 253 -18.31 -2.07 -21.72
N ASN A 254 -17.50 -1.38 -20.92
CA ASN A 254 -18.01 -0.42 -19.94
C ASN A 254 -18.76 0.74 -20.61
N SER A 255 -18.25 1.28 -21.70
CA SER A 255 -18.91 2.32 -22.49
C SER A 255 -20.28 1.87 -23.03
N ILE A 256 -20.40 0.62 -23.52
CA ILE A 256 -21.68 0.02 -23.94
C ILE A 256 -22.60 -0.18 -22.74
N LYS A 257 -22.06 -0.68 -21.65
CA LYS A 257 -22.83 -1.07 -20.46
C LYS A 257 -23.46 0.11 -19.74
N TYR A 258 -22.74 1.21 -19.62
CA TYR A 258 -23.15 2.44 -18.93
C TYR A 258 -23.60 3.56 -19.87
N GLY A 259 -23.48 3.35 -21.18
CA GLY A 259 -23.98 4.24 -22.21
C GLY A 259 -25.50 4.40 -22.15
N LYS A 260 -26.01 5.48 -22.75
CA LYS A 260 -27.46 5.66 -22.95
C LYS A 260 -27.95 4.82 -24.13
N GLU A 261 -29.16 4.31 -24.05
CA GLU A 261 -29.81 3.66 -25.18
C GLU A 261 -29.84 4.58 -26.40
N GLY A 262 -29.48 4.06 -27.54
CA GLY A 262 -29.28 4.88 -28.76
C GLY A 262 -28.03 5.75 -28.76
N GLY A 263 -27.14 5.54 -27.79
CA GLY A 263 -25.92 6.30 -27.57
C GLY A 263 -24.78 5.99 -28.54
N VAL A 264 -23.61 6.53 -28.22
CA VAL A 264 -22.40 6.37 -29.04
C VAL A 264 -21.20 6.18 -28.15
N SER A 265 -20.42 5.14 -28.44
CA SER A 265 -19.06 4.96 -27.90
C SER A 265 -18.05 5.32 -28.99
N LYS A 266 -17.10 6.19 -28.64
CA LYS A 266 -16.09 6.71 -29.58
C LYS A 266 -14.70 6.37 -29.10
N VAL A 267 -13.87 5.85 -30.00
CA VAL A 267 -12.43 5.68 -29.75
C VAL A 267 -11.65 6.70 -30.55
N SER A 268 -10.63 7.28 -29.97
CA SER A 268 -9.75 8.28 -30.56
C SER A 268 -8.30 7.96 -30.27
N PHE A 269 -7.43 8.33 -31.20
CA PHE A 269 -5.98 8.17 -31.08
C PHE A 269 -5.29 9.51 -31.27
N TYR A 270 -4.39 9.88 -30.36
CA TYR A 270 -3.64 11.13 -30.44
C TYR A 270 -2.14 10.84 -30.29
N ASN A 271 -1.35 11.35 -31.22
CA ASN A 271 0.09 11.26 -31.15
C ASN A 271 0.62 12.33 -30.20
N MET A 272 1.27 11.89 -29.11
CA MET A 272 1.87 12.73 -28.09
C MET A 272 3.41 12.66 -28.15
N GLU A 273 3.98 12.55 -29.34
CA GLU A 273 5.41 12.41 -29.64
C GLU A 273 6.03 11.11 -29.14
N ASN A 274 6.04 10.86 -27.83
CA ASN A 274 6.67 9.68 -27.22
C ASN A 274 5.69 8.53 -26.93
N TYR A 275 4.38 8.79 -26.96
CA TYR A 275 3.35 7.79 -26.70
C TYR A 275 2.08 8.12 -27.48
N ILE A 276 1.22 7.12 -27.62
CA ILE A 276 -0.10 7.29 -28.23
C ILE A 276 -1.15 7.32 -27.12
N LEU A 277 -1.88 8.42 -27.03
CA LEU A 277 -3.04 8.51 -26.16
C LEU A 277 -4.24 7.84 -26.85
N VAL A 278 -4.83 6.85 -26.21
CA VAL A 278 -6.07 6.20 -26.62
C VAL A 278 -7.18 6.68 -25.69
N GLU A 279 -8.20 7.30 -26.27
CA GLU A 279 -9.36 7.79 -25.54
C GLU A 279 -10.58 6.96 -25.92
N VAL A 280 -11.31 6.43 -24.94
CA VAL A 280 -12.64 5.81 -25.11
C VAL A 280 -13.65 6.73 -24.44
N ALA A 281 -14.56 7.28 -25.20
CA ALA A 281 -15.55 8.25 -24.74
C ALA A 281 -16.98 7.77 -25.04
N ASP A 282 -17.84 7.83 -24.04
CA ASP A 282 -19.27 7.57 -24.15
C ASP A 282 -20.12 8.80 -23.83
N ASN A 283 -21.40 8.72 -24.11
CA ASN A 283 -22.38 9.73 -23.74
C ASN A 283 -23.37 9.22 -22.68
N GLY A 284 -22.91 8.35 -21.80
CA GLY A 284 -23.67 7.71 -20.74
C GLY A 284 -24.00 8.63 -19.57
N ALA A 285 -24.24 8.00 -18.40
CA ALA A 285 -24.64 8.72 -17.18
C ALA A 285 -23.48 9.54 -16.56
N GLY A 286 -22.23 9.24 -16.95
CA GLY A 286 -21.04 9.84 -16.34
C GLY A 286 -20.74 9.28 -14.96
N ILE A 287 -19.67 9.78 -14.33
CA ILE A 287 -19.18 9.38 -13.01
C ILE A 287 -19.05 10.62 -12.14
N GLU A 288 -19.55 10.58 -10.91
CA GLU A 288 -19.42 11.67 -9.96
C GLU A 288 -17.96 11.87 -9.54
N LYS A 289 -17.56 13.12 -9.27
CA LYS A 289 -16.17 13.44 -8.93
C LYS A 289 -15.63 12.68 -7.72
N GLN A 290 -16.49 12.40 -6.74
CA GLN A 290 -16.13 11.64 -5.53
C GLN A 290 -15.78 10.19 -5.84
N ASP A 291 -16.36 9.61 -6.89
CA ASP A 291 -16.16 8.21 -7.26
C ASP A 291 -14.94 8.03 -8.17
N LEU A 292 -14.51 9.07 -8.91
CA LEU A 292 -13.37 9.02 -9.85
C LEU A 292 -12.08 8.49 -9.19
N ILE A 293 -11.86 8.81 -7.91
CA ILE A 293 -10.66 8.36 -7.16
C ILE A 293 -10.68 6.84 -6.96
N ARG A 294 -11.87 6.22 -6.97
CA ARG A 294 -12.09 4.83 -6.59
C ARG A 294 -12.49 3.90 -7.74
N ILE A 295 -12.74 4.43 -8.94
CA ILE A 295 -13.21 3.60 -10.07
C ILE A 295 -12.23 2.50 -10.47
N PHE A 296 -10.94 2.65 -10.13
CA PHE A 296 -9.90 1.65 -10.36
C PHE A 296 -9.71 0.70 -9.16
N ASP A 297 -10.44 0.90 -8.05
CA ASP A 297 -10.43 -0.03 -6.92
C ASP A 297 -11.15 -1.32 -7.32
N ARG A 298 -10.64 -2.46 -6.86
CA ARG A 298 -11.24 -3.78 -7.15
C ARG A 298 -12.62 -3.88 -6.53
N PHE A 299 -13.58 -4.44 -7.28
CA PHE A 299 -14.98 -4.59 -6.88
C PHE A 299 -15.72 -3.27 -6.58
N TYR A 300 -15.07 -2.14 -6.87
CA TYR A 300 -15.74 -0.85 -6.70
C TYR A 300 -16.80 -0.64 -7.77
N ARG A 301 -17.95 -0.13 -7.35
CA ARG A 301 -19.11 0.15 -8.22
C ARG A 301 -19.85 1.35 -7.68
N VAL A 302 -20.07 2.35 -8.51
CA VAL A 302 -20.79 3.58 -8.15
C VAL A 302 -22.21 3.26 -7.66
N ASP A 303 -22.88 2.31 -8.30
CA ASP A 303 -24.26 1.95 -8.00
C ASP A 303 -24.41 0.43 -7.83
N LYS A 304 -24.47 -0.07 -6.59
CA LYS A 304 -24.54 -1.49 -6.27
C LYS A 304 -25.86 -2.14 -6.71
N SER A 305 -26.96 -1.37 -6.84
CA SER A 305 -28.27 -1.89 -7.19
C SER A 305 -28.49 -1.99 -8.70
N ARG A 306 -28.18 -0.95 -9.46
CA ARG A 306 -28.29 -0.87 -10.91
C ARG A 306 -27.31 -1.76 -11.66
N SER A 307 -26.12 -1.88 -11.10
CA SER A 307 -25.04 -2.64 -11.72
C SER A 307 -25.14 -4.16 -11.49
N ARG A 308 -25.97 -4.66 -10.54
CA ARG A 308 -26.28 -6.10 -10.42
C ARG A 308 -27.06 -6.62 -11.62
N SER A 309 -28.02 -5.88 -12.12
CA SER A 309 -28.77 -6.23 -13.32
C SER A 309 -27.93 -6.11 -14.60
N ALA A 310 -26.92 -5.25 -14.60
CA ALA A 310 -26.04 -5.03 -15.74
C ALA A 310 -24.79 -5.94 -15.77
N GLY A 311 -24.62 -6.88 -14.80
CA GLY A 311 -23.68 -8.01 -14.90
C GLY A 311 -22.18 -7.73 -14.72
N GLY A 312 -21.74 -6.63 -14.07
CA GLY A 312 -20.30 -6.36 -13.91
C GLY A 312 -19.70 -6.91 -12.62
N SER A 313 -18.47 -7.43 -12.67
CA SER A 313 -17.68 -7.87 -11.52
C SER A 313 -17.11 -6.68 -10.69
N GLY A 314 -16.92 -5.51 -11.32
CA GLY A 314 -16.18 -4.38 -10.74
C GLY A 314 -14.65 -4.60 -10.78
N LEU A 315 -14.19 -5.56 -11.57
CA LEU A 315 -12.75 -5.87 -11.73
C LEU A 315 -12.17 -5.26 -13.01
N GLY A 316 -12.98 -5.02 -14.05
CA GLY A 316 -12.51 -4.60 -15.38
C GLY A 316 -11.61 -3.36 -15.36
N LEU A 317 -11.98 -2.28 -14.66
CA LEU A 317 -11.15 -1.07 -14.60
C LEU A 317 -9.87 -1.27 -13.76
N SER A 318 -9.90 -2.12 -12.72
CA SER A 318 -8.69 -2.47 -11.98
C SER A 318 -7.72 -3.30 -12.83
N ILE A 319 -8.23 -4.19 -13.69
CA ILE A 319 -7.42 -4.93 -14.68
C ILE A 319 -6.80 -3.96 -15.69
N VAL A 320 -7.58 -3.02 -16.22
CA VAL A 320 -7.07 -1.96 -17.12
C VAL A 320 -5.89 -1.24 -16.47
N LYS A 321 -6.06 -0.77 -15.24
CA LYS A 321 -5.00 -0.06 -14.52
C LYS A 321 -3.73 -0.91 -14.37
N HIS A 322 -3.86 -2.15 -13.93
CA HIS A 322 -2.70 -3.03 -13.73
C HIS A 322 -1.98 -3.35 -15.03
N ILE A 323 -2.70 -3.61 -16.13
CA ILE A 323 -2.09 -3.85 -17.44
C ILE A 323 -1.33 -2.62 -17.91
N ILE A 324 -1.91 -1.44 -17.81
CA ILE A 324 -1.29 -0.19 -18.26
C ILE A 324 -0.06 0.15 -17.38
N GLU A 325 -0.13 -0.06 -16.06
CA GLU A 325 1.01 0.07 -15.15
C GLU A 325 2.14 -0.93 -15.47
N ALA A 326 1.80 -2.18 -15.82
CA ALA A 326 2.78 -3.19 -16.25
C ALA A 326 3.51 -2.78 -17.55
N HIS A 327 2.85 -2.02 -18.42
CA HIS A 327 3.46 -1.41 -19.61
C HIS A 327 4.22 -0.10 -19.30
N HIS A 328 4.39 0.27 -18.02
CA HIS A 328 5.00 1.54 -17.57
C HIS A 328 4.29 2.78 -18.12
N GLN A 329 2.98 2.69 -18.32
CA GLN A 329 2.11 3.78 -18.78
C GLN A 329 1.10 4.17 -17.70
N SER A 330 0.31 5.21 -17.96
CA SER A 330 -0.70 5.71 -17.03
C SER A 330 -2.10 5.68 -17.65
N VAL A 331 -3.12 5.48 -16.82
CA VAL A 331 -4.54 5.61 -17.15
C VAL A 331 -5.13 6.74 -16.31
N ASN A 332 -5.94 7.61 -16.95
CA ASN A 332 -6.58 8.78 -16.34
C ASN A 332 -8.08 8.78 -16.59
#